data_7a881ec810390920fa3cdfa534e6958a
#
_entry.id   7a881ec810390920fa3cdfa534e6958a
#
_cell.length_a   1.000
_cell.length_b   1.000
_cell.length_c   1.000
_cell.angle_alpha   90.00
_cell.angle_beta   90.00
_cell.angle_gamma   90.00
#
_symmetry.space_group_name_H-M   'P 1'
#
loop_
_entity.id
_entity.type
_entity.pdbx_description
1 polymer ?
#
loop_
_entity_poly.entity_id
_entity_poly.type
_entity_poly.pdbx_seq_one_letter_code
_entity_poly.pdbx_strand_id
1 'polypeptide(L)'
;MAREKAPLPNAAPADDKKRAIDTAMAQIERMYGKGAIMRFGDKAELNVDYIPTGSLSLDVALGIGGLPKGRIVEIYGPESSGKTTLALHVVAEAQKRGGEVAFVDAEHALDPTYARALGVQVEDMLIAQPDTGEQALEITEALVRSGAIDVVVVDSVAALVPRAEIEGEMGDSYVGLQARLMSQALRKLTGAIGKTNCIVIFINQLREKVGIMYGNPEVTTGGRALKFYASVRIDVRRIEALKNGSEIVGNRTRAKVVKNKVAPPFREAEFDIMYGEGISHFGELLDLGVKLELVQKSGSWFSIGETRIGQGRDAAKRYLQENPETADKLEADIRRNFDKLMSNQSRIAATAAGRAVAVSADDFEDAD
;
A
#
# COMPACT_ATOMS: atom_id res chain seq x y z
N MET A 1 -3.92 -25.49 59.53
CA MET A 1 -5.21 -24.89 59.17
C MET A 1 -5.18 -24.63 57.66
N ALA A 2 -5.83 -25.48 56.90
CA ALA A 2 -5.93 -25.36 55.43
C ALA A 2 -7.01 -24.33 55.10
N ARG A 3 -6.66 -23.28 54.31
CA ARG A 3 -7.62 -22.32 53.78
C ARG A 3 -8.40 -22.97 52.67
N GLU A 4 -9.69 -23.21 52.93
CA GLU A 4 -10.71 -23.63 51.99
C GLU A 4 -10.82 -22.55 50.87
N LYS A 5 -10.56 -22.93 49.60
CA LYS A 5 -10.77 -22.05 48.46
C LYS A 5 -12.28 -21.91 48.25
N ALA A 6 -12.75 -20.66 48.31
CA ALA A 6 -14.13 -20.33 47.95
C ALA A 6 -14.46 -20.84 46.52
N PRO A 7 -15.64 -21.41 46.30
CA PRO A 7 -16.05 -21.87 44.98
C PRO A 7 -16.20 -20.69 44.04
N LEU A 8 -15.67 -20.83 42.82
CA LEU A 8 -15.87 -19.89 41.71
C LEU A 8 -17.38 -19.76 41.42
N PRO A 9 -17.91 -18.54 41.15
CA PRO A 9 -19.33 -18.36 40.85
C PRO A 9 -19.74 -19.23 39.67
N ASN A 10 -20.80 -20.00 39.83
CA ASN A 10 -21.38 -20.85 38.79
C ASN A 10 -21.56 -20.05 37.49
N ALA A 11 -20.92 -20.51 36.44
CA ALA A 11 -21.15 -19.95 35.11
C ALA A 11 -22.63 -20.13 34.76
N ALA A 12 -23.33 -19.03 34.45
CA ALA A 12 -24.72 -19.05 34.02
C ALA A 12 -24.90 -20.05 32.85
N PRO A 13 -26.04 -20.74 32.76
CA PRO A 13 -26.35 -21.66 31.67
C PRO A 13 -26.11 -21.00 30.32
N ALA A 14 -25.64 -21.75 29.30
CA ALA A 14 -25.28 -21.21 27.99
C ALA A 14 -26.42 -20.41 27.33
N ASP A 15 -27.67 -20.81 27.57
CA ASP A 15 -28.86 -20.12 27.06
C ASP A 15 -29.11 -18.77 27.72
N ASP A 16 -28.82 -18.62 29.01
CA ASP A 16 -28.97 -17.35 29.72
C ASP A 16 -27.90 -16.35 29.28
N LYS A 17 -26.67 -16.82 29.03
CA LYS A 17 -25.60 -15.99 28.43
C LYS A 17 -25.98 -15.51 27.05
N LYS A 18 -26.53 -16.37 26.19
CA LYS A 18 -26.97 -16.02 24.85
C LYS A 18 -28.07 -14.95 24.87
N ARG A 19 -29.09 -15.13 25.70
CA ARG A 19 -30.18 -14.15 25.89
C ARG A 19 -29.67 -12.80 26.41
N ALA A 20 -28.72 -12.81 27.35
CA ALA A 20 -28.10 -11.58 27.86
C ALA A 20 -27.35 -10.85 26.79
N ILE A 21 -26.57 -11.56 25.91
CA ILE A 21 -25.85 -10.97 24.77
C ILE A 21 -26.84 -10.39 23.75
N ASP A 22 -27.90 -11.13 23.38
CA ASP A 22 -28.89 -10.66 22.43
C ASP A 22 -29.64 -9.40 22.94
N THR A 23 -29.93 -9.34 24.25
CA THR A 23 -30.51 -8.15 24.90
C THR A 23 -29.54 -6.97 24.86
N ALA A 24 -28.26 -7.19 25.16
CA ALA A 24 -27.23 -6.14 25.10
C ALA A 24 -27.04 -5.64 23.67
N MET A 25 -27.03 -6.52 22.66
CA MET A 25 -26.94 -6.13 21.24
C MET A 25 -28.13 -5.27 20.83
N ALA A 26 -29.37 -5.68 21.18
CA ALA A 26 -30.56 -4.89 20.89
C ALA A 26 -30.52 -3.49 21.55
N GLN A 27 -29.99 -3.40 22.77
CA GLN A 27 -29.85 -2.13 23.48
C GLN A 27 -28.81 -1.22 22.80
N ILE A 28 -27.68 -1.78 22.37
CA ILE A 28 -26.63 -1.04 21.64
C ILE A 28 -27.18 -0.54 20.30
N GLU A 29 -27.89 -1.38 19.55
CA GLU A 29 -28.51 -0.97 18.28
C GLU A 29 -29.56 0.13 18.45
N ARG A 30 -30.30 0.10 19.56
CA ARG A 30 -31.28 1.17 19.88
C ARG A 30 -30.59 2.50 20.19
N MET A 31 -29.44 2.47 20.87
CA MET A 31 -28.70 3.68 21.26
C MET A 31 -27.85 4.26 20.12
N TYR A 32 -27.25 3.42 19.30
CA TYR A 32 -26.23 3.82 18.32
C TYR A 32 -26.61 3.53 16.86
N GLY A 33 -27.79 2.95 16.63
CA GLY A 33 -28.28 2.60 15.29
C GLY A 33 -27.97 1.16 14.87
N LYS A 34 -28.73 0.67 13.87
CA LYS A 34 -28.53 -0.66 13.30
C LYS A 34 -27.11 -0.83 12.74
N GLY A 35 -26.47 -1.94 13.08
CA GLY A 35 -25.11 -2.25 12.64
C GLY A 35 -24.00 -1.67 13.54
N ALA A 36 -24.35 -0.98 14.65
CA ALA A 36 -23.38 -0.53 15.64
C ALA A 36 -22.64 -1.69 16.32
N ILE A 37 -23.27 -2.85 16.40
CA ILE A 37 -22.70 -4.12 16.86
C ILE A 37 -23.18 -5.24 15.95
N MET A 38 -22.31 -6.21 15.67
CA MET A 38 -22.66 -7.40 14.88
C MET A 38 -21.82 -8.59 15.33
N ARG A 39 -22.32 -9.80 15.08
CA ARG A 39 -21.50 -11.01 15.23
C ARG A 39 -20.63 -11.16 13.98
N PHE A 40 -19.36 -11.47 14.15
CA PHE A 40 -18.42 -11.60 13.04
C PHE A 40 -18.81 -12.68 12.02
N GLY A 41 -19.54 -13.72 12.47
CA GLY A 41 -20.07 -14.79 11.62
C GLY A 41 -21.33 -14.45 10.82
N ASP A 42 -22.00 -13.33 11.13
CA ASP A 42 -23.25 -12.94 10.45
C ASP A 42 -22.99 -12.20 9.11
N LYS A 43 -21.77 -11.76 8.86
CA LYS A 43 -21.31 -11.28 7.55
C LYS A 43 -20.56 -12.41 6.85
N ALA A 44 -21.21 -13.00 5.86
CA ALA A 44 -20.53 -13.80 4.86
C ALA A 44 -19.38 -12.97 4.27
N GLU A 45 -18.18 -13.55 4.31
CA GLU A 45 -16.94 -13.07 3.71
C GLU A 45 -16.76 -11.53 3.71
N LEU A 46 -15.94 -11.02 4.61
CA LEU A 46 -15.46 -9.63 4.57
C LEU A 46 -14.57 -9.45 3.32
N ASN A 47 -15.21 -9.43 2.14
CA ASN A 47 -14.54 -8.99 0.94
C ASN A 47 -14.24 -7.49 1.12
N VAL A 48 -12.98 -7.19 1.32
CA VAL A 48 -12.51 -5.80 1.39
C VAL A 48 -12.42 -5.29 -0.05
N ASP A 49 -13.24 -4.31 -0.39
CA ASP A 49 -13.15 -3.64 -1.68
C ASP A 49 -11.77 -2.99 -1.85
N TYR A 50 -11.24 -3.01 -3.07
CA TYR A 50 -9.91 -2.53 -3.38
C TYR A 50 -9.82 -1.81 -4.72
N ILE A 51 -8.76 -1.02 -4.88
CA ILE A 51 -8.34 -0.43 -6.14
C ILE A 51 -6.98 -1.04 -6.50
N PRO A 52 -6.79 -1.59 -7.71
CA PRO A 52 -5.49 -2.10 -8.16
C PRO A 52 -4.41 -1.03 -8.14
N THR A 53 -3.17 -1.46 -8.02
CA THR A 53 -2.04 -0.54 -7.98
C THR A 53 -1.47 -0.18 -9.35
N GLY A 54 -1.95 -0.83 -10.40
CA GLY A 54 -1.33 -0.78 -11.73
C GLY A 54 -0.13 -1.71 -11.88
N SER A 55 0.29 -2.37 -10.79
CA SER A 55 1.30 -3.43 -10.79
C SER A 55 0.67 -4.75 -10.34
N LEU A 56 0.61 -5.74 -11.23
CA LEU A 56 0.05 -7.06 -10.94
C LEU A 56 0.83 -7.77 -9.83
N SER A 57 2.14 -7.64 -9.81
CA SER A 57 2.99 -8.25 -8.79
C SER A 57 2.77 -7.64 -7.41
N LEU A 58 2.53 -6.31 -7.33
CA LEU A 58 2.19 -5.65 -6.08
C LEU A 58 0.77 -5.99 -5.62
N ASP A 59 -0.18 -6.10 -6.54
CA ASP A 59 -1.55 -6.54 -6.24
C ASP A 59 -1.57 -7.94 -5.62
N VAL A 60 -0.75 -8.86 -6.12
CA VAL A 60 -0.51 -10.18 -5.50
C VAL A 60 0.13 -10.06 -4.11
N ALA A 61 1.14 -9.18 -3.96
CA ALA A 61 1.83 -8.99 -2.68
C ALA A 61 0.90 -8.39 -1.60
N LEU A 62 -0.03 -7.53 -1.99
CA LEU A 62 -1.06 -6.96 -1.12
C LEU A 62 -2.10 -8.00 -0.65
N GLY A 63 -2.28 -9.08 -1.41
CA GLY A 63 -3.06 -10.24 -0.99
C GLY A 63 -4.57 -10.12 -1.15
N ILE A 64 -5.09 -8.97 -1.55
CA ILE A 64 -6.50 -8.72 -1.85
C ILE A 64 -6.71 -8.23 -3.29
N GLY A 65 -5.63 -8.08 -4.08
CA GLY A 65 -5.69 -7.60 -5.47
C GLY A 65 -5.51 -6.10 -5.64
N GLY A 66 -5.13 -5.36 -4.60
CA GLY A 66 -4.90 -3.92 -4.67
C GLY A 66 -4.88 -3.24 -3.30
N LEU A 67 -5.03 -1.92 -3.28
CA LEU A 67 -5.12 -1.12 -2.05
C LEU A 67 -6.54 -1.15 -1.48
N PRO A 68 -6.71 -1.41 -0.16
CA PRO A 68 -8.03 -1.53 0.47
C PRO A 68 -8.77 -0.21 0.52
N LYS A 69 -10.03 -0.17 0.08
CA LYS A 69 -10.93 0.99 0.23
C LYS A 69 -11.21 1.27 1.71
N GLY A 70 -11.47 2.54 2.02
CA GLY A 70 -11.75 2.97 3.40
C GLY A 70 -10.55 2.89 4.33
N ARG A 71 -9.32 3.03 3.81
CA ARG A 71 -8.08 2.88 4.57
C ARG A 71 -7.05 3.95 4.24
N ILE A 72 -6.16 4.17 5.22
CA ILE A 72 -4.95 4.96 5.05
C ILE A 72 -3.83 4.05 4.58
N VAL A 73 -3.13 4.46 3.53
CA VAL A 73 -1.96 3.80 2.95
C VAL A 73 -0.77 4.74 3.03
N GLU A 74 0.39 4.24 3.42
CA GLU A 74 1.66 4.97 3.35
C GLU A 74 2.56 4.31 2.30
N ILE A 75 2.98 5.09 1.31
CA ILE A 75 4.01 4.72 0.32
C ILE A 75 5.25 5.53 0.65
N TYR A 76 6.35 4.87 1.01
CA TYR A 76 7.56 5.56 1.42
C TYR A 76 8.81 4.92 0.83
N GLY A 77 9.90 5.67 0.82
CA GLY A 77 11.18 5.23 0.28
C GLY A 77 12.12 6.39 0.00
N PRO A 78 13.34 6.09 -0.49
CA PRO A 78 14.28 7.10 -0.91
C PRO A 78 13.74 8.00 -2.02
N GLU A 79 14.40 9.11 -2.26
CA GLU A 79 14.13 9.97 -3.40
C GLU A 79 14.28 9.20 -4.72
N SER A 80 13.48 9.55 -5.72
CA SER A 80 13.51 8.94 -7.07
C SER A 80 13.30 7.41 -7.08
N SER A 81 12.66 6.84 -6.05
CA SER A 81 12.37 5.40 -5.98
C SER A 81 11.08 4.97 -6.70
N GLY A 82 10.27 5.91 -7.22
CA GLY A 82 9.03 5.64 -7.93
C GLY A 82 7.76 5.73 -7.08
N LYS A 83 7.80 6.40 -5.92
CA LYS A 83 6.64 6.56 -5.02
C LYS A 83 5.47 7.27 -5.69
N THR A 84 5.72 8.46 -6.26
CA THR A 84 4.70 9.26 -6.97
C THR A 84 4.22 8.54 -8.21
N THR A 85 5.11 7.86 -8.95
CA THR A 85 4.74 7.01 -10.09
C THR A 85 3.73 5.93 -9.68
N LEU A 86 4.01 5.21 -8.59
CA LEU A 86 3.10 4.17 -8.08
C LEU A 86 1.75 4.77 -7.66
N ALA A 87 1.74 5.92 -6.96
CA ALA A 87 0.51 6.59 -6.56
C ALA A 87 -0.32 7.05 -7.76
N LEU A 88 0.32 7.59 -8.81
CA LEU A 88 -0.35 7.99 -10.05
C LEU A 88 -0.94 6.79 -10.80
N HIS A 89 -0.29 5.64 -10.80
CA HIS A 89 -0.89 4.42 -11.34
C HIS A 89 -2.16 4.01 -10.57
N VAL A 90 -2.17 4.12 -9.24
CA VAL A 90 -3.39 3.88 -8.45
C VAL A 90 -4.50 4.86 -8.82
N VAL A 91 -4.17 6.14 -9.02
CA VAL A 91 -5.10 7.16 -9.49
C VAL A 91 -5.69 6.78 -10.85
N ALA A 92 -4.84 6.39 -11.81
CA ALA A 92 -5.29 5.94 -13.13
C ALA A 92 -6.20 4.72 -13.05
N GLU A 93 -5.87 3.74 -12.20
CA GLU A 93 -6.71 2.55 -11.99
C GLU A 93 -8.05 2.87 -11.31
N ALA A 94 -8.10 3.87 -10.42
CA ALA A 94 -9.34 4.38 -9.84
C ALA A 94 -10.23 5.00 -10.93
N GLN A 95 -9.68 5.89 -11.75
CA GLN A 95 -10.40 6.56 -12.84
C GLN A 95 -10.93 5.58 -13.91
N LYS A 96 -10.14 4.55 -14.29
CA LYS A 96 -10.60 3.48 -15.19
C LYS A 96 -11.85 2.75 -14.68
N ARG A 97 -12.09 2.77 -13.36
CA ARG A 97 -13.26 2.19 -12.69
C ARG A 97 -14.38 3.20 -12.46
N GLY A 98 -14.26 4.40 -13.02
CA GLY A 98 -15.22 5.49 -12.84
C GLY A 98 -15.14 6.16 -11.48
N GLY A 99 -14.01 6.03 -10.77
CA GLY A 99 -13.80 6.64 -9.46
C GLY A 99 -13.29 8.08 -9.57
N GLU A 100 -13.73 8.91 -8.62
CA GLU A 100 -13.29 10.30 -8.47
C GLU A 100 -12.00 10.37 -7.66
N VAL A 101 -11.05 11.19 -8.10
CA VAL A 101 -9.71 11.24 -7.55
C VAL A 101 -9.27 12.67 -7.25
N ALA A 102 -8.45 12.81 -6.21
CA ALA A 102 -7.85 14.09 -5.84
C ALA A 102 -6.36 13.93 -5.52
N PHE A 103 -5.58 14.94 -5.88
CA PHE A 103 -4.15 15.01 -5.62
C PHE A 103 -3.83 16.29 -4.84
N VAL A 104 -3.32 16.15 -3.64
CA VAL A 104 -2.86 17.26 -2.79
C VAL A 104 -1.34 17.34 -2.94
N ASP A 105 -0.91 18.24 -3.83
CA ASP A 105 0.49 18.44 -4.23
C ASP A 105 1.16 19.49 -3.31
N ALA A 106 1.64 19.04 -2.17
CA ALA A 106 2.35 19.90 -1.22
C ALA A 106 3.82 20.17 -1.62
N GLU A 107 4.37 19.40 -2.57
CA GLU A 107 5.72 19.65 -3.12
C GLU A 107 5.69 20.59 -4.33
N HIS A 108 4.52 20.90 -4.90
CA HIS A 108 4.32 21.67 -6.13
C HIS A 108 5.13 21.12 -7.32
N ALA A 109 5.22 19.79 -7.41
CA ALA A 109 6.10 19.09 -8.33
C ALA A 109 5.39 18.13 -9.28
N LEU A 110 4.05 18.09 -9.29
CA LEU A 110 3.28 17.22 -10.16
C LEU A 110 3.40 17.69 -11.62
N ASP A 111 3.95 16.82 -12.48
CA ASP A 111 3.98 17.01 -13.94
C ASP A 111 2.72 16.39 -14.59
N PRO A 112 1.81 17.24 -15.14
CA PRO A 112 0.62 16.75 -15.80
C PRO A 112 0.91 15.93 -17.05
N THR A 113 2.03 16.20 -17.74
CA THR A 113 2.42 15.45 -18.95
C THR A 113 2.80 14.02 -18.56
N TYR A 114 3.59 13.89 -17.49
CA TYR A 114 3.94 12.58 -16.96
C TYR A 114 2.73 11.83 -16.42
N ALA A 115 1.81 12.50 -15.70
CA ALA A 115 0.60 11.89 -15.21
C ALA A 115 -0.28 11.34 -16.35
N ARG A 116 -0.44 12.08 -17.47
CA ARG A 116 -1.13 11.59 -18.67
C ARG A 116 -0.46 10.38 -19.29
N ALA A 117 0.88 10.36 -19.34
CA ALA A 117 1.63 9.22 -19.88
C ALA A 117 1.40 7.94 -19.06
N LEU A 118 1.12 8.07 -17.74
CA LEU A 118 0.75 6.97 -16.85
C LEU A 118 -0.73 6.55 -16.95
N GLY A 119 -1.52 7.23 -17.79
CA GLY A 119 -2.93 6.94 -18.03
C GLY A 119 -3.89 7.70 -17.11
N VAL A 120 -3.41 8.72 -16.38
CA VAL A 120 -4.27 9.61 -15.58
C VAL A 120 -5.04 10.55 -16.49
N GLN A 121 -6.36 10.62 -16.32
CA GLN A 121 -7.21 11.65 -16.91
C GLN A 121 -7.08 12.93 -16.08
N VAL A 122 -6.12 13.77 -16.46
CA VAL A 122 -5.70 14.94 -15.64
C VAL A 122 -6.81 15.97 -15.59
N GLU A 123 -7.62 16.08 -16.62
CA GLU A 123 -8.76 16.99 -16.74
C GLU A 123 -9.88 16.68 -15.71
N ASP A 124 -9.98 15.40 -15.32
CA ASP A 124 -10.99 14.92 -14.35
C ASP A 124 -10.44 14.76 -12.94
N MET A 125 -9.13 15.06 -12.74
CA MET A 125 -8.49 14.95 -11.44
C MET A 125 -8.55 16.29 -10.67
N LEU A 126 -9.06 16.26 -9.43
CA LEU A 126 -8.98 17.42 -8.55
C LEU A 126 -7.54 17.60 -8.09
N ILE A 127 -7.00 18.82 -8.20
CA ILE A 127 -5.67 19.17 -7.69
C ILE A 127 -5.78 20.28 -6.67
N ALA A 128 -5.05 20.18 -5.56
CA ALA A 128 -4.86 21.22 -4.57
C ALA A 128 -3.37 21.41 -4.30
N GLN A 129 -2.92 22.67 -4.24
CA GLN A 129 -1.54 23.04 -3.95
C GLN A 129 -1.54 23.94 -2.70
N PRO A 130 -1.55 23.35 -1.51
CA PRO A 130 -1.63 24.07 -0.24
C PRO A 130 -0.31 24.72 0.15
N ASP A 131 -0.37 25.88 0.79
CA ASP A 131 0.79 26.60 1.30
C ASP A 131 1.26 26.08 2.67
N THR A 132 0.39 25.44 3.44
CA THR A 132 0.69 24.94 4.80
C THR A 132 0.23 23.49 4.99
N GLY A 133 0.85 22.80 5.95
CA GLY A 133 0.45 21.44 6.32
C GLY A 133 -0.97 21.37 6.87
N GLU A 134 -1.42 22.39 7.63
CA GLU A 134 -2.79 22.48 8.11
C GLU A 134 -3.78 22.53 6.95
N GLN A 135 -3.54 23.42 5.97
CA GLN A 135 -4.39 23.57 4.78
C GLN A 135 -4.46 22.28 3.99
N ALA A 136 -3.32 21.60 3.75
CA ALA A 136 -3.27 20.32 3.06
C ALA A 136 -4.16 19.26 3.72
N LEU A 137 -4.07 19.13 5.05
CA LEU A 137 -4.79 18.13 5.81
C LEU A 137 -6.27 18.47 5.98
N GLU A 138 -6.63 19.77 6.05
CA GLU A 138 -8.03 20.24 6.07
C GLU A 138 -8.71 20.01 4.72
N ILE A 139 -8.03 20.29 3.59
CA ILE A 139 -8.51 19.97 2.24
C ILE A 139 -8.72 18.46 2.12
N THR A 140 -7.76 17.65 2.55
CA THR A 140 -7.86 16.18 2.55
C THR A 140 -9.08 15.72 3.38
N GLU A 141 -9.28 16.29 4.57
CA GLU A 141 -10.44 15.96 5.43
C GLU A 141 -11.76 16.33 4.74
N ALA A 142 -11.86 17.50 4.12
CA ALA A 142 -13.06 17.95 3.42
C ALA A 142 -13.40 17.03 2.24
N LEU A 143 -12.41 16.68 1.42
CA LEU A 143 -12.56 15.74 0.29
C LEU A 143 -13.04 14.37 0.76
N VAL A 144 -12.43 13.81 1.78
CA VAL A 144 -12.84 12.51 2.35
C VAL A 144 -14.27 12.57 2.91
N ARG A 145 -14.61 13.65 3.64
CA ARG A 145 -15.95 13.81 4.25
C ARG A 145 -17.06 13.99 3.21
N SER A 146 -16.76 14.47 2.02
CA SER A 146 -17.74 14.57 0.93
C SER A 146 -18.37 13.23 0.58
N GLY A 147 -17.62 12.13 0.79
CA GLY A 147 -18.04 10.78 0.41
C GLY A 147 -18.06 10.51 -1.09
N ALA A 148 -17.65 11.48 -1.91
CA ALA A 148 -17.64 11.39 -3.37
C ALA A 148 -16.29 10.98 -3.96
N ILE A 149 -15.21 11.04 -3.16
CA ILE A 149 -13.84 10.77 -3.63
C ILE A 149 -13.43 9.35 -3.27
N ASP A 150 -12.93 8.61 -4.25
CA ASP A 150 -12.43 7.24 -4.08
C ASP A 150 -10.97 7.19 -3.66
N VAL A 151 -10.13 8.10 -4.19
CA VAL A 151 -8.69 8.19 -3.85
C VAL A 151 -8.28 9.63 -3.63
N VAL A 152 -7.60 9.88 -2.50
CA VAL A 152 -6.86 11.12 -2.25
C VAL A 152 -5.40 10.78 -2.09
N VAL A 153 -4.52 11.40 -2.88
CA VAL A 153 -3.06 11.32 -2.72
C VAL A 153 -2.57 12.60 -2.05
N VAL A 154 -1.70 12.47 -1.05
CA VAL A 154 -0.98 13.60 -0.42
C VAL A 154 0.51 13.41 -0.67
N ASP A 155 1.08 14.26 -1.52
CA ASP A 155 2.50 14.21 -1.91
C ASP A 155 3.20 15.53 -1.53
N SER A 156 4.08 15.55 -0.55
CA SER A 156 4.42 14.47 0.37
C SER A 156 4.29 14.93 1.83
N VAL A 157 4.27 13.96 2.78
CA VAL A 157 4.26 14.27 4.22
C VAL A 157 5.44 15.14 4.61
N ALA A 158 6.60 15.00 3.94
CA ALA A 158 7.78 15.80 4.21
C ALA A 158 7.57 17.30 3.95
N ALA A 159 6.69 17.65 3.00
CA ALA A 159 6.34 19.02 2.62
C ALA A 159 5.21 19.63 3.47
N LEU A 160 4.59 18.87 4.36
CA LEU A 160 3.54 19.38 5.26
C LEU A 160 4.14 20.21 6.40
N VAL A 161 4.58 21.41 6.06
CA VAL A 161 5.17 22.34 7.02
C VAL A 161 4.06 23.04 7.82
N PRO A 162 4.11 23.01 9.17
CA PRO A 162 3.15 23.75 9.99
C PRO A 162 3.21 25.26 9.74
N ARG A 163 2.04 25.91 9.76
CA ARG A 163 1.93 27.37 9.56
C ARG A 163 2.84 28.17 10.49
N ALA A 164 2.90 27.77 11.77
CA ALA A 164 3.75 28.43 12.74
C ALA A 164 5.26 28.37 12.42
N GLU A 165 5.68 27.35 11.69
CA GLU A 165 7.06 27.23 11.21
C GLU A 165 7.32 28.12 9.98
N ILE A 166 6.32 28.30 9.11
CA ILE A 166 6.40 29.18 7.93
C ILE A 166 6.40 30.66 8.35
N GLU A 167 5.60 31.01 9.35
CA GLU A 167 5.46 32.40 9.86
C GLU A 167 6.56 32.79 10.86
N GLY A 168 7.39 31.83 11.33
CA GLY A 168 8.46 32.04 12.27
C GLY A 168 9.73 32.60 11.63
N GLU A 169 10.68 32.99 12.49
CA GLU A 169 11.96 33.52 12.03
C GLU A 169 12.94 32.40 11.66
N MET A 170 13.86 32.69 10.72
CA MET A 170 14.93 31.76 10.36
C MET A 170 15.82 31.46 11.55
N GLY A 171 15.90 30.20 11.94
CA GLY A 171 16.70 29.73 13.09
C GLY A 171 15.85 29.34 14.31
N ASP A 172 14.57 29.61 14.31
CA ASP A 172 13.64 29.13 15.35
C ASP A 172 13.53 27.61 15.34
N SER A 173 13.38 27.02 16.52
CA SER A 173 13.27 25.56 16.67
C SER A 173 11.82 25.15 16.87
N TYR A 174 11.27 24.44 15.88
CA TYR A 174 9.89 23.96 15.86
C TYR A 174 9.79 22.44 16.03
N VAL A 175 10.60 21.89 16.94
CA VAL A 175 10.69 20.44 17.14
C VAL A 175 9.34 19.81 17.45
N GLY A 176 8.92 18.86 16.61
CA GLY A 176 7.75 18.04 16.83
C GLY A 176 6.41 18.65 16.43
N LEU A 177 6.34 19.88 15.90
CA LEU A 177 5.07 20.49 15.44
C LEU A 177 4.44 19.67 14.33
N GLN A 178 5.20 19.28 13.31
CA GLN A 178 4.71 18.44 12.21
C GLN A 178 4.16 17.09 12.74
N ALA A 179 4.83 16.48 13.70
CA ALA A 179 4.36 15.22 14.29
C ALA A 179 3.05 15.38 15.08
N ARG A 180 2.85 16.53 15.74
CA ARG A 180 1.58 16.86 16.43
C ARG A 180 0.46 17.10 15.43
N LEU A 181 0.73 17.88 14.37
CA LEU A 181 -0.21 18.14 13.28
C LEU A 181 -0.66 16.82 12.64
N MET A 182 0.26 15.95 12.24
CA MET A 182 -0.04 14.64 11.69
C MET A 182 -0.87 13.78 12.65
N SER A 183 -0.52 13.77 13.95
CA SER A 183 -1.26 12.99 14.94
C SER A 183 -2.70 13.47 15.11
N GLN A 184 -2.92 14.77 15.05
CA GLN A 184 -4.26 15.38 15.14
C GLN A 184 -5.09 15.07 13.89
N ALA A 185 -4.52 15.29 12.71
CA ALA A 185 -5.19 15.06 11.43
C ALA A 185 -5.57 13.59 11.24
N LEU A 186 -4.65 12.67 11.50
CA LEU A 186 -4.90 11.23 11.32
C LEU A 186 -6.00 10.70 12.25
N ARG A 187 -6.16 11.26 13.46
CA ARG A 187 -7.28 10.93 14.35
C ARG A 187 -8.62 11.31 13.73
N LYS A 188 -8.71 12.50 13.12
CA LYS A 188 -9.93 12.98 12.44
C LYS A 188 -10.20 12.17 11.18
N LEU A 189 -9.18 12.02 10.33
CA LEU A 189 -9.28 11.33 9.03
C LEU A 189 -9.71 9.86 9.18
N THR A 190 -9.16 9.13 10.15
CA THR A 190 -9.48 7.70 10.33
C THR A 190 -10.97 7.46 10.53
N GLY A 191 -11.64 8.33 11.30
CA GLY A 191 -13.09 8.23 11.54
C GLY A 191 -13.93 8.54 10.30
N ALA A 192 -13.47 9.42 9.42
CA ALA A 192 -14.13 9.78 8.18
C ALA A 192 -13.89 8.74 7.08
N ILE A 193 -12.64 8.34 6.87
CA ILE A 193 -12.20 7.39 5.84
C ILE A 193 -12.94 6.05 5.95
N GLY A 194 -13.07 5.50 7.18
CA GLY A 194 -13.77 4.23 7.40
C GLY A 194 -15.28 4.25 7.07
N LYS A 195 -15.88 5.45 6.89
CA LYS A 195 -17.30 5.61 6.55
C LYS A 195 -17.53 5.91 5.06
N THR A 196 -16.52 6.41 4.36
CA THR A 196 -16.64 6.92 2.99
C THR A 196 -16.03 6.02 1.93
N ASN A 197 -15.43 4.90 2.32
CA ASN A 197 -14.70 4.00 1.42
C ASN A 197 -13.54 4.66 0.63
N CYS A 198 -13.15 5.88 0.97
CA CYS A 198 -12.06 6.59 0.34
C CYS A 198 -10.70 5.96 0.72
N ILE A 199 -9.78 5.83 -0.22
CA ILE A 199 -8.38 5.51 0.06
C ILE A 199 -7.61 6.82 0.20
N VAL A 200 -6.89 7.00 1.31
CA VAL A 200 -5.96 8.13 1.44
C VAL A 200 -4.53 7.61 1.42
N ILE A 201 -3.79 8.01 0.38
CA ILE A 201 -2.40 7.64 0.16
C ILE A 201 -1.51 8.79 0.61
N PHE A 202 -0.69 8.54 1.62
CA PHE A 202 0.37 9.46 2.02
C PHE A 202 1.70 9.00 1.42
N ILE A 203 2.29 9.82 0.58
CA ILE A 203 3.66 9.64 0.11
C ILE A 203 4.60 10.20 1.16
N ASN A 204 5.66 9.45 1.51
CA ASN A 204 6.59 9.86 2.55
C ASN A 204 8.05 9.64 2.14
N GLN A 205 8.92 10.47 2.65
CA GLN A 205 10.36 10.39 2.43
C GLN A 205 11.05 9.71 3.62
N LEU A 206 12.18 9.07 3.34
CA LEU A 206 13.08 8.56 4.37
C LEU A 206 14.10 9.62 4.75
N ARG A 207 14.38 9.70 6.04
CA ARG A 207 15.47 10.50 6.63
C ARG A 207 16.32 9.59 7.46
N GLU A 208 17.60 9.86 7.54
CA GLU A 208 18.52 9.14 8.40
C GLU A 208 18.67 9.87 9.74
N LYS A 209 18.55 9.13 10.82
CA LYS A 209 18.89 9.63 12.17
C LYS A 209 20.37 9.56 12.38
N VAL A 210 20.98 10.71 12.59
CA VAL A 210 22.40 10.82 12.96
C VAL A 210 22.62 10.21 14.36
N GLY A 211 23.70 9.44 14.52
CA GLY A 211 24.12 8.89 15.83
C GLY A 211 23.54 7.53 16.21
N ILE A 212 22.80 6.84 15.33
CA ILE A 212 22.42 5.45 15.56
C ILE A 212 23.54 4.52 15.09
N MET A 213 24.24 3.90 16.05
CA MET A 213 25.32 2.95 15.75
C MET A 213 24.81 1.53 15.51
N TYR A 214 23.63 1.15 16.04
CA TYR A 214 23.02 -0.17 15.90
C TYR A 214 21.55 -0.05 15.49
N GLY A 215 21.08 -0.93 14.59
CA GLY A 215 19.71 -0.95 14.08
C GLY A 215 19.53 -0.11 12.81
N ASN A 216 18.27 0.04 12.35
CA ASN A 216 17.97 0.79 11.14
C ASN A 216 17.87 2.29 11.45
N PRO A 217 18.76 3.14 10.91
CA PRO A 217 18.71 4.59 11.11
C PRO A 217 17.59 5.28 10.34
N GLU A 218 17.01 4.61 9.33
CA GLU A 218 15.99 5.20 8.46
C GLU A 218 14.67 5.44 9.19
N VAL A 219 14.16 6.64 9.09
CA VAL A 219 12.88 7.05 9.65
C VAL A 219 12.08 7.84 8.63
N THR A 220 10.75 7.68 8.65
CA THR A 220 9.84 8.50 7.86
C THR A 220 9.57 9.83 8.55
N THR A 221 9.31 10.90 7.79
CA THR A 221 8.94 12.23 8.30
C THR A 221 7.53 12.23 8.92
N GLY A 222 7.15 13.30 9.63
CA GLY A 222 5.82 13.42 10.25
C GLY A 222 5.61 12.60 11.53
N GLY A 223 6.70 12.05 12.13
CA GLY A 223 6.66 11.33 13.40
C GLY A 223 6.16 9.88 13.30
N ARG A 224 5.60 9.37 14.40
CA ARG A 224 5.19 7.95 14.48
C ARG A 224 3.72 7.71 14.14
N ALA A 225 2.89 8.75 14.08
CA ALA A 225 1.44 8.60 13.98
C ALA A 225 1.02 7.80 12.73
N LEU A 226 1.56 8.15 11.57
CA LEU A 226 1.23 7.48 10.31
C LEU A 226 1.55 5.97 10.34
N LYS A 227 2.64 5.56 11.00
CA LYS A 227 2.98 4.14 11.19
C LYS A 227 1.90 3.34 11.92
N PHE A 228 1.16 3.99 12.85
CA PHE A 228 0.08 3.36 13.60
C PHE A 228 -1.24 3.39 12.82
N TYR A 229 -1.58 4.54 12.22
CA TYR A 229 -2.85 4.75 11.53
C TYR A 229 -2.92 4.07 10.16
N ALA A 230 -1.85 4.02 9.40
CA ALA A 230 -1.82 3.32 8.12
C ALA A 230 -2.20 1.83 8.27
N SER A 231 -3.11 1.37 7.42
CA SER A 231 -3.48 -0.04 7.32
C SER A 231 -2.52 -0.82 6.44
N VAL A 232 -1.97 -0.17 5.43
CA VAL A 232 -0.95 -0.71 4.53
C VAL A 232 0.23 0.26 4.51
N ARG A 233 1.45 -0.27 4.55
CA ARG A 233 2.69 0.48 4.37
C ARG A 233 3.57 -0.22 3.37
N ILE A 234 4.01 0.50 2.35
CA ILE A 234 4.81 0.00 1.22
C ILE A 234 6.14 0.74 1.19
N ASP A 235 7.23 0.00 1.34
CA ASP A 235 8.61 0.49 1.18
C ASP A 235 9.01 0.30 -0.30
N VAL A 236 9.23 1.39 -1.01
CA VAL A 236 9.56 1.40 -2.45
C VAL A 236 11.02 1.77 -2.63
N ARG A 237 11.79 0.87 -3.24
CA ARG A 237 13.23 1.04 -3.46
C ARG A 237 13.64 0.69 -4.86
N ARG A 238 14.50 1.50 -5.43
CA ARG A 238 15.22 1.17 -6.67
C ARG A 238 16.24 0.06 -6.37
N ILE A 239 16.29 -0.98 -7.22
CA ILE A 239 17.25 -2.06 -7.14
C ILE A 239 18.41 -1.79 -8.11
N GLU A 240 18.07 -1.58 -9.40
CA GLU A 240 19.05 -1.39 -10.47
C GLU A 240 18.52 -0.47 -11.56
N ALA A 241 19.42 0.07 -12.38
CA ALA A 241 19.06 0.83 -13.56
C ALA A 241 18.90 -0.10 -14.77
N LEU A 242 17.79 0.07 -15.50
CA LEU A 242 17.55 -0.62 -16.76
C LEU A 242 18.21 0.16 -17.88
N LYS A 243 18.99 -0.52 -18.72
CA LYS A 243 19.77 0.08 -19.79
C LYS A 243 19.38 -0.48 -21.15
N ASN A 244 19.29 0.39 -22.14
CA ASN A 244 19.25 0.02 -23.54
C ASN A 244 20.55 0.51 -24.20
N GLY A 245 21.50 -0.40 -24.41
CA GLY A 245 22.88 -0.03 -24.77
C GLY A 245 23.56 0.76 -23.65
N SER A 246 23.93 2.02 -23.92
CA SER A 246 24.52 2.94 -22.94
C SER A 246 23.52 3.85 -22.23
N GLU A 247 22.29 3.91 -22.70
CA GLU A 247 21.23 4.78 -22.17
C GLU A 247 20.47 4.11 -21.04
N ILE A 248 20.18 4.86 -19.96
CA ILE A 248 19.32 4.39 -18.86
C ILE A 248 17.88 4.73 -19.25
N VAL A 249 17.07 3.70 -19.46
CA VAL A 249 15.67 3.81 -19.91
C VAL A 249 14.64 3.60 -18.79
N GLY A 250 15.09 3.18 -17.62
CA GLY A 250 14.18 2.93 -16.50
C GLY A 250 14.92 2.37 -15.28
N ASN A 251 14.15 1.93 -14.30
CA ASN A 251 14.65 1.33 -13.08
C ASN A 251 13.85 0.06 -12.74
N ARG A 252 14.54 -0.98 -12.29
CA ARG A 252 13.93 -2.06 -11.55
C ARG A 252 13.68 -1.62 -10.13
N THR A 253 12.45 -1.75 -9.69
CA THR A 253 11.97 -1.26 -8.40
C THR A 253 11.42 -2.43 -7.59
N ARG A 254 11.72 -2.43 -6.29
CA ARG A 254 11.15 -3.35 -5.31
C ARG A 254 10.18 -2.59 -4.42
N ALA A 255 8.97 -3.11 -4.29
CA ALA A 255 7.95 -2.67 -3.36
C ALA A 255 7.75 -3.75 -2.29
N LYS A 256 8.06 -3.44 -1.04
CA LYS A 256 7.89 -4.34 0.11
C LYS A 256 6.72 -3.90 0.96
N VAL A 257 5.75 -4.78 1.16
CA VAL A 257 4.60 -4.53 2.03
C VAL A 257 4.99 -4.80 3.47
N VAL A 258 5.47 -3.78 4.18
CA VAL A 258 6.01 -3.90 5.56
C VAL A 258 4.94 -3.94 6.64
N LYS A 259 3.73 -3.47 6.32
CA LYS A 259 2.54 -3.54 7.18
C LYS A 259 1.31 -3.77 6.32
N ASN A 260 0.48 -4.70 6.75
CA ASN A 260 -0.80 -4.98 6.10
C ASN A 260 -1.80 -5.47 7.14
N LYS A 261 -2.96 -4.80 7.24
CA LYS A 261 -4.05 -5.18 8.16
C LYS A 261 -5.14 -6.02 7.48
N VAL A 262 -5.04 -6.23 6.17
CA VAL A 262 -6.06 -6.96 5.38
C VAL A 262 -5.56 -8.29 4.83
N ALA A 263 -4.22 -8.51 4.85
CA ALA A 263 -3.58 -9.76 4.44
C ALA A 263 -2.23 -9.93 5.17
N PRO A 264 -1.56 -11.09 5.11
CA PRO A 264 -0.24 -11.26 5.70
C PRO A 264 0.79 -10.27 5.12
N PRO A 265 1.54 -9.55 5.98
CA PRO A 265 2.56 -8.59 5.56
C PRO A 265 3.87 -9.27 5.11
N PHE A 266 4.88 -8.45 4.79
CA PHE A 266 6.26 -8.79 4.43
C PHE A 266 6.44 -9.48 3.07
N ARG A 267 5.42 -9.43 2.21
CA ARG A 267 5.55 -9.82 0.81
C ARG A 267 6.22 -8.72 0.01
N GLU A 268 6.90 -9.11 -1.05
CA GLU A 268 7.64 -8.21 -1.92
C GLU A 268 7.17 -8.38 -3.37
N ALA A 269 7.16 -7.28 -4.10
CA ALA A 269 6.93 -7.22 -5.54
C ALA A 269 8.12 -6.53 -6.19
N GLU A 270 8.53 -7.02 -7.35
CA GLU A 270 9.53 -6.38 -8.20
C GLU A 270 8.92 -6.13 -9.57
N PHE A 271 9.09 -4.92 -10.06
CA PHE A 271 8.62 -4.49 -11.36
C PHE A 271 9.55 -3.41 -11.96
N ASP A 272 9.46 -3.25 -13.26
CA ASP A 272 10.21 -2.24 -13.96
C ASP A 272 9.39 -0.95 -14.09
N ILE A 273 10.00 0.19 -13.76
CA ILE A 273 9.47 1.53 -14.05
C ILE A 273 10.29 2.09 -15.21
N MET A 274 9.61 2.28 -16.36
CA MET A 274 10.20 2.86 -17.56
C MET A 274 10.03 4.38 -17.54
N TYR A 275 11.04 5.12 -17.93
CA TYR A 275 10.95 6.57 -17.97
C TYR A 275 9.97 7.03 -19.04
N GLY A 276 9.06 7.92 -18.67
CA GLY A 276 8.00 8.41 -19.55
C GLY A 276 6.80 7.47 -19.74
N GLU A 277 6.89 6.19 -19.32
CA GLU A 277 5.83 5.17 -19.52
C GLU A 277 5.28 4.62 -18.20
N GLY A 278 6.05 4.69 -17.10
CA GLY A 278 5.68 4.16 -15.80
C GLY A 278 5.93 2.66 -15.65
N ILE A 279 5.07 1.97 -14.91
CA ILE A 279 5.20 0.53 -14.61
C ILE A 279 5.00 -0.28 -15.89
N SER A 280 5.98 -1.13 -16.20
CA SER A 280 5.99 -1.96 -17.41
C SER A 280 5.01 -3.13 -17.28
N HIS A 281 3.76 -2.91 -17.66
CA HIS A 281 2.70 -3.92 -17.60
C HIS A 281 3.06 -5.22 -18.33
N PHE A 282 3.52 -5.13 -19.58
CA PHE A 282 3.94 -6.31 -20.35
C PHE A 282 5.17 -7.02 -19.77
N GLY A 283 6.03 -6.26 -19.08
CA GLY A 283 7.14 -6.84 -18.33
C GLY A 283 6.66 -7.71 -17.16
N GLU A 284 5.65 -7.24 -16.43
CA GLU A 284 5.05 -7.99 -15.34
C GLU A 284 4.27 -9.22 -15.84
N LEU A 285 3.51 -9.09 -16.93
CA LEU A 285 2.82 -10.23 -17.56
C LEU A 285 3.81 -11.34 -17.90
N LEU A 286 4.94 -10.98 -18.48
CA LEU A 286 5.98 -11.95 -18.82
C LEU A 286 6.59 -12.60 -17.58
N ASP A 287 6.98 -11.80 -16.59
CA ASP A 287 7.64 -12.29 -15.37
C ASP A 287 6.70 -13.17 -14.52
N LEU A 288 5.43 -12.78 -14.38
CA LEU A 288 4.41 -13.56 -13.67
C LEU A 288 3.99 -14.79 -14.46
N GLY A 289 3.88 -14.67 -15.79
CA GLY A 289 3.60 -15.78 -16.69
C GLY A 289 4.65 -16.88 -16.58
N VAL A 290 5.93 -16.51 -16.51
CA VAL A 290 7.04 -17.46 -16.28
C VAL A 290 6.94 -18.10 -14.90
N LYS A 291 6.65 -17.32 -13.83
CA LYS A 291 6.48 -17.85 -12.47
C LYS A 291 5.31 -18.84 -12.34
N LEU A 292 4.29 -18.69 -13.16
CA LEU A 292 3.12 -19.58 -13.21
C LEU A 292 3.23 -20.69 -14.24
N GLU A 293 4.34 -20.77 -14.96
CA GLU A 293 4.57 -21.74 -16.06
C GLU A 293 3.59 -21.58 -17.23
N LEU A 294 2.88 -20.44 -17.31
CA LEU A 294 2.03 -20.05 -18.45
C LEU A 294 2.89 -19.59 -19.63
N VAL A 295 4.04 -19.02 -19.35
CA VAL A 295 5.09 -18.67 -20.31
C VAL A 295 6.29 -19.57 -20.06
N GLN A 296 6.70 -20.31 -21.06
CA GLN A 296 7.89 -21.17 -21.00
C GLN A 296 9.11 -20.35 -21.38
N LYS A 297 10.19 -20.47 -20.58
CA LYS A 297 11.49 -19.86 -20.86
C LYS A 297 12.52 -20.97 -21.08
N SER A 298 13.04 -21.06 -22.30
CA SER A 298 14.09 -22.02 -22.69
C SER A 298 15.31 -21.25 -23.19
N GLY A 299 16.33 -21.14 -22.37
CA GLY A 299 17.47 -20.28 -22.63
C GLY A 299 17.05 -18.81 -22.78
N SER A 300 17.30 -18.21 -23.95
CA SER A 300 16.85 -16.84 -24.29
C SER A 300 15.46 -16.77 -24.91
N TRP A 301 14.83 -17.92 -25.21
CA TRP A 301 13.53 -17.94 -25.88
C TRP A 301 12.36 -17.98 -24.91
N PHE A 302 11.31 -17.24 -25.25
CA PHE A 302 10.01 -17.25 -24.56
C PHE A 302 8.94 -17.81 -25.47
N SER A 303 8.03 -18.64 -24.93
CA SER A 303 6.90 -19.22 -25.68
C SER A 303 5.64 -19.32 -24.81
N ILE A 304 4.48 -19.22 -25.44
CA ILE A 304 3.16 -19.47 -24.85
C ILE A 304 2.56 -20.66 -25.60
N GLY A 305 2.41 -21.81 -24.90
CA GLY A 305 2.08 -23.07 -25.56
C GLY A 305 3.13 -23.42 -26.62
N GLU A 306 2.69 -23.62 -27.87
CA GLU A 306 3.59 -23.92 -29.00
C GLU A 306 4.14 -22.69 -29.72
N THR A 307 3.61 -21.49 -29.39
CA THR A 307 3.97 -20.24 -30.08
C THR A 307 5.19 -19.59 -29.42
N ARG A 308 6.25 -19.39 -30.21
CA ARG A 308 7.42 -18.60 -29.79
C ARG A 308 7.06 -17.12 -29.86
N ILE A 309 7.18 -16.40 -28.70
CA ILE A 309 6.81 -14.98 -28.57
C ILE A 309 8.03 -14.04 -28.64
N GLY A 310 9.26 -14.57 -28.55
CA GLY A 310 10.45 -13.74 -28.73
C GLY A 310 11.73 -14.36 -28.20
N GLN A 311 12.86 -13.88 -28.75
CA GLN A 311 14.17 -14.16 -28.21
C GLN A 311 14.64 -12.95 -27.38
N GLY A 312 14.80 -13.18 -26.07
CA GLY A 312 15.05 -12.11 -25.11
C GLY A 312 13.77 -11.47 -24.56
N ARG A 313 13.91 -10.82 -23.39
CA ARG A 313 12.78 -10.24 -22.63
C ARG A 313 12.11 -9.11 -23.42
N ASP A 314 12.90 -8.26 -24.07
CA ASP A 314 12.35 -7.11 -24.80
C ASP A 314 11.59 -7.50 -26.08
N ALA A 315 12.04 -8.53 -26.79
CA ALA A 315 11.32 -9.06 -27.94
C ALA A 315 9.99 -9.70 -27.51
N ALA A 316 9.98 -10.43 -26.37
CA ALA A 316 8.75 -11.02 -25.84
C ALA A 316 7.76 -9.95 -25.33
N LYS A 317 8.23 -8.88 -24.68
CA LYS A 317 7.40 -7.74 -24.30
C LYS A 317 6.76 -7.07 -25.50
N ARG A 318 7.55 -6.81 -26.56
CA ARG A 318 7.05 -6.22 -27.79
C ARG A 318 5.99 -7.08 -28.46
N TYR A 319 6.21 -8.40 -28.50
CA TYR A 319 5.20 -9.33 -29.02
C TYR A 319 3.87 -9.20 -28.26
N LEU A 320 3.89 -9.17 -26.92
CA LEU A 320 2.68 -9.00 -26.12
C LEU A 320 2.01 -7.63 -26.39
N GLN A 321 2.79 -6.59 -26.61
CA GLN A 321 2.32 -5.25 -26.94
C GLN A 321 1.63 -5.18 -28.31
N GLU A 322 2.17 -5.91 -29.30
CA GLU A 322 1.64 -6.02 -30.66
C GLU A 322 0.46 -7.00 -30.77
N ASN A 323 0.26 -7.88 -29.77
CA ASN A 323 -0.79 -8.90 -29.73
C ASN A 323 -1.65 -8.80 -28.47
N PRO A 324 -2.54 -7.78 -28.38
CA PRO A 324 -3.32 -7.50 -27.17
C PRO A 324 -4.22 -8.67 -26.75
N GLU A 325 -4.81 -9.43 -27.67
CA GLU A 325 -5.62 -10.61 -27.34
C GLU A 325 -4.82 -11.68 -26.56
N THR A 326 -3.54 -11.85 -26.90
CA THR A 326 -2.65 -12.79 -26.21
C THR A 326 -2.28 -12.25 -24.84
N ALA A 327 -2.03 -10.94 -24.73
CA ALA A 327 -1.72 -10.27 -23.48
C ALA A 327 -2.91 -10.32 -22.50
N ASP A 328 -4.12 -10.00 -22.96
CA ASP A 328 -5.36 -10.02 -22.17
C ASP A 328 -5.68 -11.44 -21.67
N LYS A 329 -5.49 -12.45 -22.53
CA LYS A 329 -5.66 -13.85 -22.14
C LYS A 329 -4.65 -14.26 -21.07
N LEU A 330 -3.38 -13.89 -21.25
CA LEU A 330 -2.32 -14.17 -20.29
C LEU A 330 -2.59 -13.47 -18.95
N GLU A 331 -3.04 -12.22 -18.97
CA GLU A 331 -3.42 -11.50 -17.75
C GLU A 331 -4.60 -12.17 -17.04
N ALA A 332 -5.63 -12.55 -17.76
CA ALA A 332 -6.79 -13.27 -17.20
C ALA A 332 -6.36 -14.60 -16.56
N ASP A 333 -5.43 -15.34 -17.18
CA ASP A 333 -4.89 -16.57 -16.64
C ASP A 333 -4.02 -16.33 -15.41
N ILE A 334 -3.22 -15.26 -15.37
CA ILE A 334 -2.44 -14.83 -14.20
C ILE A 334 -3.39 -14.50 -13.06
N ARG A 335 -4.42 -13.68 -13.28
CA ARG A 335 -5.41 -13.28 -12.27
C ARG A 335 -6.15 -14.48 -11.67
N ARG A 336 -6.53 -15.47 -12.50
CA ARG A 336 -7.13 -16.73 -12.01
C ARG A 336 -6.20 -17.55 -11.11
N ASN A 337 -4.91 -17.39 -11.25
CA ASN A 337 -3.90 -18.10 -10.46
C ASN A 337 -3.25 -17.25 -9.36
N PHE A 338 -3.85 -16.11 -8.99
CA PHE A 338 -3.34 -15.23 -7.90
C PHE A 338 -3.13 -16.00 -6.60
N ASP A 339 -4.02 -16.91 -6.24
CA ASP A 339 -3.91 -17.72 -5.02
C ASP A 339 -2.63 -18.58 -5.01
N LYS A 340 -2.21 -19.12 -6.14
CA LYS A 340 -0.96 -19.87 -6.27
C LYS A 340 0.25 -18.97 -6.08
N LEU A 341 0.24 -17.75 -6.64
CA LEU A 341 1.30 -16.76 -6.46
C LEU A 341 1.37 -16.30 -4.99
N MET A 342 0.23 -16.05 -4.36
CA MET A 342 0.14 -15.66 -2.95
C MET A 342 0.67 -16.74 -2.01
N SER A 343 0.34 -18.01 -2.25
CA SER A 343 0.82 -19.14 -1.44
C SER A 343 2.32 -19.33 -1.55
N ASN A 344 2.91 -19.19 -2.74
CA ASN A 344 4.34 -19.28 -2.98
C ASN A 344 5.10 -18.15 -2.27
N GLN A 345 4.61 -16.91 -2.34
CA GLN A 345 5.23 -15.78 -1.63
C GLN A 345 5.17 -15.95 -0.10
N SER A 346 4.06 -16.46 0.43
CA SER A 346 3.93 -16.74 1.87
C SER A 346 4.93 -17.78 2.37
N ARG A 347 5.23 -18.82 1.58
CA ARG A 347 6.25 -19.83 1.91
C ARG A 347 7.66 -19.22 1.93
N ILE A 348 7.99 -18.36 0.96
CA ILE A 348 9.29 -17.68 0.89
C ILE A 348 9.45 -16.72 2.09
N ALA A 349 8.43 -15.94 2.41
CA ALA A 349 8.45 -15.01 3.55
C ALA A 349 8.60 -15.73 4.90
N ALA A 350 7.91 -16.88 5.09
CA ALA A 350 8.03 -17.69 6.30
C ALA A 350 9.43 -18.32 6.46
N THR A 351 10.04 -18.76 5.35
CA THR A 351 11.40 -19.31 5.36
C THR A 351 12.44 -18.22 5.67
N ALA A 352 12.27 -17.01 5.16
CA ALA A 352 13.14 -15.87 5.44
C ALA A 352 13.02 -15.41 6.90
N ALA A 353 11.80 -15.37 7.46
CA ALA A 353 11.56 -15.05 8.86
C ALA A 353 12.14 -16.10 9.81
N GLY A 354 12.00 -17.39 9.47
CA GLY A 354 12.60 -18.50 10.24
C GLY A 354 14.12 -18.45 10.26
N ARG A 355 14.77 -18.07 9.16
CA ARG A 355 16.24 -17.87 9.12
C ARG A 355 16.69 -16.68 9.97
N ALA A 356 15.95 -15.57 9.97
CA ALA A 356 16.28 -14.40 10.79
C ALA A 356 16.19 -14.69 12.30
N VAL A 357 15.22 -15.51 12.72
CA VAL A 357 15.08 -15.94 14.13
C VAL A 357 16.18 -16.92 14.53
N ALA A 358 16.59 -17.84 13.64
CA ALA A 358 17.68 -18.79 13.91
C ALA A 358 19.04 -18.10 14.08
N VAL A 359 19.33 -17.04 13.30
CA VAL A 359 20.57 -16.27 13.42
C VAL A 359 20.62 -15.46 14.72
N SER A 360 19.48 -14.99 15.26
CA SER A 360 19.43 -14.25 16.52
C SER A 360 19.51 -15.14 17.78
N ALA A 361 19.29 -16.45 17.66
CA ALA A 361 19.42 -17.38 18.77
C ALA A 361 20.86 -17.84 18.99
N ASP A 362 21.67 -17.95 17.94
CA ASP A 362 23.07 -18.36 18.00
C ASP A 362 24.02 -17.23 18.49
N ASP A 363 23.59 -15.95 18.39
CA ASP A 363 24.40 -14.80 18.82
C ASP A 363 24.36 -14.53 20.35
N PHE A 364 23.65 -15.34 21.13
CA PHE A 364 23.54 -15.16 22.59
C PHE A 364 24.26 -16.22 23.43
N GLU A 365 24.98 -17.19 22.82
CA GLU A 365 25.70 -18.23 23.60
C GLU A 365 27.18 -17.93 23.88
N ASP A 366 27.76 -16.82 23.38
CA ASP A 366 29.16 -16.46 23.64
C ASP A 366 29.29 -15.10 24.38
N ALA A 367 28.71 -15.01 25.58
CA ALA A 367 29.00 -13.92 26.51
C ALA A 367 28.92 -14.42 27.98
N ASP A 368 29.93 -15.20 28.38
CA ASP A 368 30.36 -15.41 29.75
C ASP A 368 31.81 -14.99 29.91
#